data_1df053cae39e84be2f773a17824341f1
#
_entry.id   1df053cae39e84be2f773a17824341f1
#
_cell.length_a   1.000
_cell.length_b   1.000
_cell.length_c   1.000
_cell.angle_alpha   90.00
_cell.angle_beta   90.00
_cell.angle_gamma   90.00
#
_symmetry.space_group_name_H-M   'P 1'
#
loop_
_entity.id
_entity.type
_entity.pdbx_description
1 polymer ?
#
loop_
_entity_poly.entity_id
_entity_poly.type
_entity_poly.pdbx_seq_one_letter_code
_entity_poly.pdbx_strand_id
1 'polypeptide(L)'
;MVTATKLEYINRVIDECLSEDGEALELNGKFIGDEGVEALVSTNRNFDVENLDLSKNKLTWRGAHHLFHSQQFKSLKRLYLGDNNISDKGIKALPDANFLENLSLLDLRYNSIGEEGAMAVVQCEKFRKLQVLIFQENAIGDKPVIALAKAQAFANLRKLNLYRTDLSVEGIKILAKSKVLQRVKHLNLARNYLNLDSAQHLAKTKTLVNIETLLMFDTQIGDTGVKVIMDSEAFQNLKTLK
;
A
#
# COMPACT_ATOMS: atom_id res chain seq x y z
N MET A 1 -20.96 -14.56 15.14
CA MET A 1 -21.32 -13.92 16.44
C MET A 1 -20.11 -14.05 17.35
N VAL A 2 -19.52 -12.92 17.79
CA VAL A 2 -18.33 -12.93 18.67
C VAL A 2 -18.71 -13.50 20.05
N THR A 3 -17.88 -14.42 20.56
CA THR A 3 -18.10 -14.99 21.91
C THR A 3 -17.67 -13.99 23.00
N ALA A 4 -18.27 -14.08 24.20
CA ALA A 4 -17.88 -13.24 25.34
C ALA A 4 -16.38 -13.35 25.66
N THR A 5 -15.83 -14.56 25.66
CA THR A 5 -14.40 -14.84 25.87
C THR A 5 -13.52 -14.13 24.81
N LYS A 6 -13.94 -14.11 23.54
CA LYS A 6 -13.18 -13.43 22.49
C LYS A 6 -13.21 -11.91 22.68
N LEU A 7 -14.36 -11.37 23.09
CA LEU A 7 -14.49 -9.93 23.37
C LEU A 7 -13.63 -9.51 24.57
N GLU A 8 -13.60 -10.30 25.64
CA GLU A 8 -12.71 -10.06 26.80
C GLU A 8 -11.24 -10.10 26.41
N TYR A 9 -10.85 -11.13 25.62
CA TYR A 9 -9.49 -11.20 25.09
C TYR A 9 -9.12 -9.97 24.28
N ILE A 10 -9.96 -9.56 23.34
CA ILE A 10 -9.69 -8.39 22.49
C ILE A 10 -9.62 -7.10 23.33
N ASN A 11 -10.51 -6.91 24.32
CA ASN A 11 -10.45 -5.75 25.19
C ASN A 11 -9.11 -5.66 25.94
N ARG A 12 -8.61 -6.79 26.47
CA ARG A 12 -7.31 -6.84 27.11
C ARG A 12 -6.17 -6.51 26.14
N VAL A 13 -6.18 -7.08 24.92
CA VAL A 13 -5.17 -6.81 23.90
C VAL A 13 -5.18 -5.34 23.49
N ILE A 14 -6.36 -4.72 23.41
CA ILE A 14 -6.48 -3.28 23.14
C ILE A 14 -5.82 -2.46 24.26
N ASP A 15 -6.12 -2.78 25.53
CA ASP A 15 -5.53 -2.07 26.68
C ASP A 15 -4.00 -2.18 26.74
N GLU A 16 -3.46 -3.33 26.31
CA GLU A 16 -2.01 -3.57 26.27
C GLU A 16 -1.32 -2.89 25.07
N CYS A 17 -2.04 -2.62 23.99
CA CYS A 17 -1.47 -2.23 22.68
C CYS A 17 -1.89 -0.83 22.21
N LEU A 18 -2.77 -0.17 22.94
CA LEU A 18 -3.13 1.22 22.69
C LEU A 18 -2.04 2.13 23.30
N SER A 19 -1.54 3.07 22.50
CA SER A 19 -0.56 4.06 22.97
C SER A 19 -1.15 4.94 24.09
N GLU A 20 -0.29 5.53 24.92
CA GLU A 20 -0.71 6.37 26.05
C GLU A 20 -1.55 7.59 25.62
N ASP A 21 -1.29 8.13 24.44
CA ASP A 21 -2.05 9.24 23.84
C ASP A 21 -3.34 8.79 23.16
N GLY A 22 -3.57 7.47 23.02
CA GLY A 22 -4.73 6.89 22.35
C GLY A 22 -4.70 6.96 20.82
N GLU A 23 -3.62 7.47 20.21
CA GLU A 23 -3.54 7.69 18.75
C GLU A 23 -3.07 6.47 17.96
N ALA A 24 -2.40 5.50 18.59
CA ALA A 24 -1.89 4.31 17.92
C ALA A 24 -2.38 3.01 18.57
N LEU A 25 -2.87 2.09 17.75
CA LEU A 25 -3.24 0.74 18.17
C LEU A 25 -2.37 -0.29 17.43
N GLU A 26 -1.36 -0.82 18.12
CA GLU A 26 -0.30 -1.66 17.58
C GLU A 26 -0.62 -3.15 17.79
N LEU A 27 -1.43 -3.73 16.92
CA LEU A 27 -1.84 -5.14 17.00
C LEU A 27 -1.00 -6.09 16.14
N ASN A 28 0.17 -5.66 15.66
CA ASN A 28 1.05 -6.47 14.81
C ASN A 28 1.38 -7.82 15.47
N GLY A 29 1.13 -8.92 14.75
CA GLY A 29 1.49 -10.27 15.20
C GLY A 29 0.74 -10.79 16.42
N LYS A 30 -0.38 -10.19 16.81
CA LYS A 30 -1.19 -10.65 17.94
C LYS A 30 -2.10 -11.82 17.60
N PHE A 31 -2.08 -12.28 16.33
CA PHE A 31 -2.86 -13.44 15.84
C PHE A 31 -4.35 -13.36 16.16
N ILE A 32 -4.92 -12.16 16.09
CA ILE A 32 -6.31 -11.94 16.45
C ILE A 32 -7.31 -12.61 15.48
N GLY A 33 -6.91 -12.79 14.21
CA GLY A 33 -7.73 -13.40 13.17
C GLY A 33 -8.99 -12.59 12.81
N ASP A 34 -9.82 -13.14 11.93
CA ASP A 34 -11.05 -12.47 11.48
C ASP A 34 -12.02 -12.19 12.63
N GLU A 35 -12.21 -13.16 13.54
CA GLU A 35 -13.05 -13.00 14.71
C GLU A 35 -12.53 -11.92 15.67
N GLY A 36 -11.21 -11.74 15.73
CA GLY A 36 -10.61 -10.66 16.52
C GLY A 36 -10.91 -9.30 15.94
N VAL A 37 -10.88 -9.15 14.61
CA VAL A 37 -11.29 -7.89 13.98
C VAL A 37 -12.80 -7.67 14.13
N GLU A 38 -13.65 -8.70 13.97
CA GLU A 38 -15.09 -8.62 14.26
C GLU A 38 -15.32 -8.12 15.70
N ALA A 39 -14.61 -8.68 16.68
CA ALA A 39 -14.68 -8.24 18.07
C ALA A 39 -14.21 -6.80 18.25
N LEU A 40 -13.05 -6.44 17.67
CA LEU A 40 -12.46 -5.10 17.74
C LEU A 40 -13.45 -4.01 17.27
N VAL A 41 -14.08 -4.22 16.11
CA VAL A 41 -15.03 -3.25 15.54
C VAL A 41 -16.41 -3.28 16.23
N SER A 42 -16.69 -4.32 17.02
CA SER A 42 -17.93 -4.46 17.81
C SER A 42 -17.79 -3.93 19.23
N THR A 43 -16.61 -3.48 19.64
CA THR A 43 -16.44 -2.87 20.98
C THR A 43 -17.22 -1.57 21.07
N ASN A 44 -17.75 -1.24 22.26
CA ASN A 44 -18.38 0.06 22.52
C ASN A 44 -17.36 1.18 22.78
N ARG A 45 -16.08 0.95 22.44
CA ARG A 45 -15.01 1.93 22.60
C ARG A 45 -15.10 2.96 21.47
N ASN A 46 -14.95 4.21 21.79
CA ASN A 46 -14.76 5.26 20.79
C ASN A 46 -13.25 5.41 20.56
N PHE A 47 -12.77 4.93 19.40
CA PHE A 47 -11.37 5.03 19.04
C PHE A 47 -11.10 6.32 18.27
N ASP A 48 -10.23 7.17 18.79
CA ASP A 48 -9.65 8.31 18.05
C ASP A 48 -8.26 7.92 17.49
N VAL A 49 -8.15 6.67 17.04
CA VAL A 49 -6.91 6.08 16.55
C VAL A 49 -6.57 6.62 15.17
N GLU A 50 -5.38 7.20 15.06
CA GLU A 50 -4.81 7.66 13.79
C GLU A 50 -3.94 6.60 13.10
N ASN A 51 -3.37 5.66 13.88
CA ASN A 51 -2.50 4.60 13.41
C ASN A 51 -3.03 3.24 13.86
N LEU A 52 -3.34 2.38 12.89
CA LEU A 52 -3.79 1.02 13.16
C LEU A 52 -2.87 0.02 12.45
N ASP A 53 -2.16 -0.79 13.24
CA ASP A 53 -1.36 -1.90 12.71
C ASP A 53 -2.03 -3.24 13.00
N LEU A 54 -2.57 -3.84 11.95
CA LEU A 54 -3.15 -5.18 11.92
C LEU A 54 -2.28 -6.17 11.13
N SER A 55 -1.01 -5.85 10.89
CA SER A 55 -0.11 -6.74 10.17
C SER A 55 0.09 -8.06 10.90
N LYS A 56 0.35 -9.16 10.18
CA LYS A 56 0.65 -10.50 10.71
C LYS A 56 -0.44 -11.08 11.63
N ASN A 57 -1.70 -10.86 11.29
CA ASN A 57 -2.83 -11.31 12.11
C ASN A 57 -3.64 -12.46 11.51
N LYS A 58 -3.18 -13.06 10.41
CA LYS A 58 -3.91 -14.13 9.69
C LYS A 58 -5.31 -13.70 9.23
N LEU A 59 -5.46 -12.42 8.91
CA LEU A 59 -6.73 -11.90 8.40
C LEU A 59 -7.01 -12.45 7.01
N THR A 60 -8.26 -12.81 6.78
CA THR A 60 -8.78 -13.15 5.47
C THR A 60 -9.71 -12.04 4.97
N TRP A 61 -10.39 -12.29 3.84
CA TRP A 61 -11.42 -11.39 3.33
C TRP A 61 -12.53 -11.09 4.36
N ARG A 62 -12.77 -11.97 5.34
CA ARG A 62 -13.80 -11.76 6.39
C ARG A 62 -13.38 -10.67 7.37
N GLY A 63 -12.15 -10.75 7.89
CA GLY A 63 -11.62 -9.71 8.78
C GLY A 63 -11.53 -8.36 8.09
N ALA A 64 -11.07 -8.34 6.82
CA ALA A 64 -11.06 -7.13 6.00
C ALA A 64 -12.47 -6.55 5.80
N HIS A 65 -13.47 -7.40 5.53
CA HIS A 65 -14.87 -6.99 5.39
C HIS A 65 -15.40 -6.32 6.67
N HIS A 66 -15.16 -6.91 7.85
CA HIS A 66 -15.54 -6.31 9.13
C HIS A 66 -14.89 -4.95 9.35
N LEU A 67 -13.58 -4.83 9.06
CA LEU A 67 -12.85 -3.58 9.22
C LEU A 67 -13.40 -2.48 8.30
N PHE A 68 -13.56 -2.77 7.02
CA PHE A 68 -13.91 -1.77 6.00
C PHE A 68 -15.36 -1.28 6.09
N HIS A 69 -16.27 -2.09 6.64
CA HIS A 69 -17.66 -1.69 6.90
C HIS A 69 -17.88 -1.14 8.31
N SER A 70 -16.83 -1.07 9.12
CA SER A 70 -16.92 -0.52 10.48
C SER A 70 -17.16 0.98 10.47
N GLN A 71 -17.89 1.48 11.47
CA GLN A 71 -18.04 2.89 11.77
C GLN A 71 -16.97 3.42 12.73
N GLN A 72 -16.07 2.54 13.17
CA GLN A 72 -14.89 2.89 13.97
C GLN A 72 -13.82 3.56 13.10
N PHE A 73 -12.77 4.03 13.73
CA PHE A 73 -11.53 4.49 13.08
C PHE A 73 -11.69 5.67 12.11
N LYS A 74 -12.64 6.58 12.32
CA LYS A 74 -12.87 7.74 11.43
C LYS A 74 -11.66 8.68 11.32
N SER A 75 -10.83 8.73 12.38
CA SER A 75 -9.61 9.55 12.43
C SER A 75 -8.39 8.90 11.79
N LEU A 76 -8.53 7.69 11.23
CA LEU A 76 -7.41 6.88 10.77
C LEU A 76 -6.63 7.55 9.64
N LYS A 77 -5.32 7.72 9.86
CA LYS A 77 -4.35 8.28 8.91
C LYS A 77 -3.39 7.24 8.37
N ARG A 78 -3.10 6.18 9.13
CA ARG A 78 -2.17 5.12 8.73
C ARG A 78 -2.75 3.76 9.02
N LEU A 79 -2.84 2.92 7.98
CA LEU A 79 -3.36 1.57 8.06
C LEU A 79 -2.32 0.58 7.55
N TYR A 80 -1.93 -0.34 8.42
CA TYR A 80 -1.03 -1.44 8.09
C TYR A 80 -1.80 -2.76 8.14
N LEU A 81 -1.87 -3.41 6.99
CA LEU A 81 -2.52 -4.71 6.80
C LEU A 81 -1.54 -5.78 6.29
N GLY A 82 -0.24 -5.49 6.32
CA GLY A 82 0.79 -6.35 5.75
C GLY A 82 0.81 -7.77 6.33
N ASP A 83 1.23 -8.74 5.51
CA ASP A 83 1.42 -10.13 5.93
C ASP A 83 0.14 -10.76 6.51
N ASN A 84 -0.92 -10.71 5.70
CA ASN A 84 -2.22 -11.33 5.93
C ASN A 84 -2.64 -12.14 4.68
N ASN A 85 -3.89 -12.60 4.61
CA ASN A 85 -4.44 -13.33 3.46
C ASN A 85 -5.77 -12.71 3.01
N ILE A 86 -5.77 -11.37 2.82
CA ILE A 86 -6.98 -10.59 2.51
C ILE A 86 -7.51 -10.94 1.13
N SER A 87 -6.61 -11.12 0.15
CA SER A 87 -6.90 -11.42 -1.26
C SER A 87 -7.75 -10.35 -1.98
N ASP A 88 -8.00 -10.54 -3.26
CA ASP A 88 -8.89 -9.67 -4.05
C ASP A 88 -10.28 -9.57 -3.44
N LYS A 89 -10.78 -10.67 -2.91
CA LYS A 89 -12.12 -10.72 -2.31
C LYS A 89 -12.28 -9.76 -1.14
N GLY A 90 -11.26 -9.66 -0.28
CA GLY A 90 -11.30 -8.75 0.86
C GLY A 90 -11.06 -7.30 0.47
N ILE A 91 -10.07 -7.07 -0.41
CA ILE A 91 -9.69 -5.70 -0.76
C ILE A 91 -10.74 -4.98 -1.61
N LYS A 92 -11.61 -5.70 -2.32
CA LYS A 92 -12.74 -5.11 -3.06
C LYS A 92 -13.74 -4.36 -2.16
N ALA A 93 -13.78 -4.65 -0.87
CA ALA A 93 -14.59 -3.92 0.11
C ALA A 93 -13.92 -2.61 0.61
N LEU A 94 -12.63 -2.41 0.34
CA LEU A 94 -11.89 -1.24 0.83
C LEU A 94 -12.54 0.10 0.43
N PRO A 95 -13.06 0.31 -0.79
CA PRO A 95 -13.70 1.58 -1.18
C PRO A 95 -14.89 1.99 -0.30
N ASP A 96 -15.50 1.06 0.43
CA ASP A 96 -16.63 1.34 1.33
C ASP A 96 -16.20 1.93 2.68
N ALA A 97 -14.91 1.82 3.03
CA ALA A 97 -14.41 2.28 4.31
C ALA A 97 -14.55 3.81 4.47
N ASN A 98 -14.92 4.22 5.68
CA ASN A 98 -15.23 5.61 6.03
C ASN A 98 -14.00 6.49 6.34
N PHE A 99 -12.83 5.87 6.52
CA PHE A 99 -11.57 6.53 6.89
C PHE A 99 -10.67 6.90 5.69
N LEU A 100 -11.00 6.49 4.49
CA LEU A 100 -10.09 6.60 3.33
C LEU A 100 -9.69 8.02 2.98
N GLU A 101 -10.59 9.00 3.17
CA GLU A 101 -10.32 10.41 2.86
C GLU A 101 -9.24 11.02 3.77
N ASN A 102 -9.00 10.41 4.93
CA ASN A 102 -7.98 10.84 5.88
C ASN A 102 -6.67 10.07 5.73
N LEU A 103 -6.68 8.95 5.00
CA LEU A 103 -5.55 8.03 4.94
C LEU A 103 -4.36 8.66 4.22
N SER A 104 -3.22 8.67 4.88
CA SER A 104 -1.92 9.11 4.36
C SER A 104 -0.98 7.95 4.05
N LEU A 105 -1.20 6.78 4.69
CA LEU A 105 -0.44 5.55 4.44
C LEU A 105 -1.37 4.34 4.38
N LEU A 106 -1.17 3.53 3.33
CA LEU A 106 -1.81 2.22 3.17
C LEU A 106 -0.75 1.16 2.85
N ASP A 107 -0.60 0.20 3.74
CA ASP A 107 0.30 -0.93 3.57
C ASP A 107 -0.48 -2.22 3.36
N LEU A 108 -0.39 -2.76 2.14
CA LEU A 108 -1.06 -3.97 1.70
C LEU A 108 -0.08 -5.10 1.37
N ARG A 109 1.20 -4.99 1.75
CA ARG A 109 2.21 -6.00 1.41
C ARG A 109 1.81 -7.41 1.83
N TYR A 110 2.23 -8.43 1.05
CA TYR A 110 2.01 -9.85 1.38
C TYR A 110 0.54 -10.19 1.69
N ASN A 111 -0.39 -9.95 0.75
CA ASN A 111 -1.82 -10.19 0.96
C ASN A 111 -2.49 -11.03 -0.12
N SER A 112 -1.74 -11.62 -1.03
CA SER A 112 -2.27 -12.38 -2.16
C SER A 112 -3.28 -11.57 -3.00
N ILE A 113 -3.01 -10.26 -3.15
CA ILE A 113 -3.81 -9.35 -3.99
C ILE A 113 -3.33 -9.51 -5.43
N GLY A 114 -4.27 -9.76 -6.32
CA GLY A 114 -4.06 -9.81 -7.76
C GLY A 114 -4.50 -8.52 -8.46
N GLU A 115 -4.65 -8.62 -9.79
CA GLU A 115 -5.04 -7.51 -10.65
C GLU A 115 -6.40 -6.91 -10.24
N GLU A 116 -7.40 -7.75 -9.97
CA GLU A 116 -8.76 -7.28 -9.65
C GLU A 116 -8.85 -6.50 -8.34
N GLY A 117 -8.18 -6.99 -7.30
CA GLY A 117 -8.14 -6.30 -6.00
C GLY A 117 -7.37 -4.99 -6.08
N ALA A 118 -6.21 -4.99 -6.74
CA ALA A 118 -5.45 -3.78 -6.94
C ALA A 118 -6.21 -2.73 -7.78
N MET A 119 -6.99 -3.17 -8.79
CA MET A 119 -7.87 -2.27 -9.55
C MET A 119 -8.92 -1.61 -8.66
N ALA A 120 -9.52 -2.33 -7.71
CA ALA A 120 -10.47 -1.73 -6.75
C ALA A 120 -9.83 -0.62 -5.91
N VAL A 121 -8.56 -0.81 -5.50
CA VAL A 121 -7.81 0.24 -4.79
C VAL A 121 -7.55 1.45 -5.67
N VAL A 122 -7.00 1.26 -6.88
CA VAL A 122 -6.55 2.38 -7.72
C VAL A 122 -7.68 3.14 -8.41
N GLN A 123 -8.87 2.56 -8.49
CA GLN A 123 -10.08 3.22 -8.97
C GLN A 123 -10.83 4.00 -7.87
N CYS A 124 -10.44 3.83 -6.61
CA CYS A 124 -11.06 4.56 -5.52
C CYS A 124 -10.61 6.03 -5.49
N GLU A 125 -11.55 6.96 -5.65
CA GLU A 125 -11.27 8.40 -5.72
C GLU A 125 -11.06 9.06 -4.35
N LYS A 126 -11.22 8.31 -3.25
CA LYS A 126 -11.15 8.84 -1.88
C LYS A 126 -9.71 9.06 -1.38
N PHE A 127 -8.68 8.51 -2.01
CA PHE A 127 -7.28 8.53 -1.54
C PHE A 127 -6.54 9.87 -1.73
N ARG A 128 -7.24 11.00 -1.63
CA ARG A 128 -6.67 12.33 -1.95
C ARG A 128 -5.55 12.78 -1.01
N LYS A 129 -5.43 12.21 0.19
CA LYS A 129 -4.35 12.52 1.15
C LYS A 129 -3.24 11.46 1.17
N LEU A 130 -3.36 10.39 0.38
CA LEU A 130 -2.43 9.27 0.43
C LEU A 130 -1.04 9.69 -0.06
N GLN A 131 -0.04 9.44 0.78
CA GLN A 131 1.37 9.73 0.51
C GLN A 131 2.21 8.47 0.37
N VAL A 132 1.80 7.38 1.00
CA VAL A 132 2.52 6.11 0.97
C VAL A 132 1.57 4.98 0.58
N LEU A 133 1.89 4.29 -0.53
CA LEU A 133 1.18 3.10 -0.99
C LEU A 133 2.16 1.95 -1.16
N ILE A 134 1.86 0.81 -0.53
CA ILE A 134 2.72 -0.37 -0.55
C ILE A 134 1.92 -1.57 -1.04
N PHE A 135 2.26 -2.06 -2.24
CA PHE A 135 1.73 -3.29 -2.83
C PHE A 135 2.74 -4.45 -2.82
N GLN A 136 3.89 -4.27 -2.20
CA GLN A 136 4.97 -5.26 -2.19
C GLN A 136 4.45 -6.70 -2.02
N GLU A 137 5.01 -7.64 -2.81
CA GLU A 137 4.69 -9.08 -2.74
C GLU A 137 3.19 -9.38 -2.96
N ASN A 138 2.60 -8.69 -3.94
CA ASN A 138 1.26 -8.95 -4.47
C ASN A 138 1.35 -8.99 -6.01
N ALA A 139 0.81 -10.02 -6.63
CA ALA A 139 0.90 -10.23 -8.09
C ALA A 139 -0.13 -9.36 -8.85
N ILE A 140 0.02 -8.02 -8.77
CA ILE A 140 -0.99 -7.08 -9.30
C ILE A 140 -0.88 -6.85 -10.82
N GLY A 141 0.32 -7.04 -11.41
CA GLY A 141 0.57 -6.82 -12.84
C GLY A 141 0.53 -5.34 -13.28
N ASP A 142 0.52 -5.14 -14.60
CA ASP A 142 0.64 -3.81 -15.21
C ASP A 142 -0.64 -2.97 -15.14
N LYS A 143 -1.82 -3.56 -15.32
CA LYS A 143 -3.06 -2.80 -15.48
C LYS A 143 -3.38 -1.87 -14.29
N PRO A 144 -3.27 -2.31 -13.02
CA PRO A 144 -3.46 -1.42 -11.89
C PRO A 144 -2.42 -0.29 -11.84
N VAL A 145 -1.16 -0.57 -12.20
CA VAL A 145 -0.10 0.45 -12.23
C VAL A 145 -0.36 1.49 -13.31
N ILE A 146 -0.83 1.06 -14.48
CA ILE A 146 -1.25 1.95 -15.58
C ILE A 146 -2.45 2.83 -15.15
N ALA A 147 -3.41 2.26 -14.42
CA ALA A 147 -4.55 3.00 -13.88
C ALA A 147 -4.10 4.00 -12.81
N LEU A 148 -3.26 3.58 -11.86
CA LEU A 148 -2.67 4.42 -10.82
C LEU A 148 -1.94 5.64 -11.41
N ALA A 149 -1.17 5.43 -12.47
CA ALA A 149 -0.41 6.49 -13.14
C ALA A 149 -1.29 7.60 -13.74
N LYS A 150 -2.60 7.41 -13.81
CA LYS A 150 -3.60 8.34 -14.36
C LYS A 150 -4.61 8.84 -13.32
N ALA A 151 -4.70 8.20 -12.15
CA ALA A 151 -5.73 8.44 -11.15
C ALA A 151 -5.37 9.63 -10.23
N GLN A 152 -6.08 10.75 -10.35
CA GLN A 152 -5.82 12.00 -9.63
C GLN A 152 -5.88 11.84 -8.10
N ALA A 153 -6.58 10.86 -7.59
CA ALA A 153 -6.61 10.54 -6.15
C ALA A 153 -5.21 10.29 -5.56
N PHE A 154 -4.25 9.88 -6.39
CA PHE A 154 -2.87 9.56 -5.97
C PHE A 154 -1.85 10.67 -6.25
N ALA A 155 -2.28 11.88 -6.58
CA ALA A 155 -1.37 13.00 -6.89
C ALA A 155 -0.48 13.43 -5.70
N ASN A 156 -0.80 13.02 -4.49
CA ASN A 156 -0.02 13.32 -3.29
C ASN A 156 0.98 12.23 -2.91
N LEU A 157 1.08 11.13 -3.69
CA LEU A 157 2.03 10.05 -3.40
C LEU A 157 3.47 10.57 -3.39
N ARG A 158 4.20 10.16 -2.34
CA ARG A 158 5.64 10.40 -2.13
C ARG A 158 6.44 9.10 -2.13
N LYS A 159 5.80 8.00 -1.70
CA LYS A 159 6.41 6.67 -1.69
C LYS A 159 5.46 5.67 -2.35
N LEU A 160 5.97 4.98 -3.38
CA LEU A 160 5.28 3.89 -4.06
C LEU A 160 6.18 2.65 -4.03
N ASN A 161 5.70 1.59 -3.38
CA ASN A 161 6.43 0.33 -3.33
C ASN A 161 5.70 -0.74 -4.15
N LEU A 162 6.32 -1.09 -5.27
CA LEU A 162 5.89 -2.12 -6.23
C LEU A 162 6.92 -3.27 -6.30
N TYR A 163 7.60 -3.57 -5.17
CA TYR A 163 8.54 -4.68 -5.08
C TYR A 163 7.81 -6.00 -5.35
N ARG A 164 8.29 -6.77 -6.34
CA ARG A 164 7.75 -8.09 -6.70
C ARG A 164 6.22 -8.07 -6.87
N THR A 165 5.78 -7.31 -7.86
CA THR A 165 4.36 -7.13 -8.19
C THR A 165 3.99 -7.58 -9.60
N ASP A 166 4.87 -8.35 -10.26
CA ASP A 166 4.73 -8.83 -11.63
C ASP A 166 4.61 -7.70 -12.67
N LEU A 167 5.27 -6.56 -12.38
CA LEU A 167 5.31 -5.41 -13.27
C LEU A 167 6.26 -5.67 -14.43
N SER A 168 5.85 -5.30 -15.64
CA SER A 168 6.64 -5.40 -16.86
C SER A 168 7.03 -4.04 -17.45
N VAL A 169 7.66 -4.08 -18.61
CA VAL A 169 8.04 -2.89 -19.39
C VAL A 169 6.84 -2.01 -19.71
N GLU A 170 5.69 -2.60 -20.01
CA GLU A 170 4.48 -1.85 -20.39
C GLU A 170 3.95 -0.98 -19.25
N GLY A 171 3.95 -1.49 -18.02
CA GLY A 171 3.60 -0.71 -16.84
C GLY A 171 4.59 0.45 -16.61
N ILE A 172 5.91 0.19 -16.74
CA ILE A 172 6.96 1.22 -16.60
C ILE A 172 6.83 2.33 -17.63
N LYS A 173 6.54 1.97 -18.88
CA LYS A 173 6.39 2.93 -19.97
C LYS A 173 5.30 3.99 -19.70
N ILE A 174 4.22 3.58 -19.04
CA ILE A 174 3.14 4.50 -18.65
C ILE A 174 3.48 5.22 -17.34
N LEU A 175 4.02 4.50 -16.36
CA LEU A 175 4.47 5.08 -15.09
C LEU A 175 5.44 6.25 -15.32
N ALA A 176 6.44 6.06 -16.18
CA ALA A 176 7.45 7.07 -16.51
C ALA A 176 6.87 8.34 -17.17
N LYS A 177 5.65 8.29 -17.68
CA LYS A 177 4.94 9.42 -18.31
C LYS A 177 3.84 10.00 -17.42
N SER A 178 3.69 9.50 -16.19
CA SER A 178 2.61 9.91 -15.30
C SER A 178 2.73 11.36 -14.88
N LYS A 179 1.74 12.17 -15.21
CA LYS A 179 1.60 13.54 -14.69
C LYS A 179 1.02 13.57 -13.27
N VAL A 180 0.48 12.47 -12.80
CA VAL A 180 -0.10 12.34 -11.46
C VAL A 180 1.00 12.11 -10.43
N LEU A 181 1.97 11.24 -10.72
CA LEU A 181 2.96 10.77 -9.77
C LEU A 181 4.21 11.67 -9.64
N GLN A 182 4.12 12.94 -10.01
CA GLN A 182 5.25 13.89 -10.01
C GLN A 182 5.87 14.11 -8.62
N ARG A 183 5.10 13.87 -7.55
CA ARG A 183 5.57 14.06 -6.16
C ARG A 183 6.27 12.84 -5.57
N VAL A 184 6.33 11.72 -6.31
CA VAL A 184 7.00 10.50 -5.84
C VAL A 184 8.49 10.76 -5.69
N LYS A 185 9.00 10.45 -4.50
CA LYS A 185 10.42 10.55 -4.13
C LYS A 185 11.07 9.19 -3.94
N HIS A 186 10.30 8.21 -3.48
CA HIS A 186 10.79 6.87 -3.22
C HIS A 186 9.99 5.86 -4.04
N LEU A 187 10.64 5.27 -5.04
CA LEU A 187 10.06 4.29 -5.95
C LEU A 187 10.82 2.98 -5.83
N ASN A 188 10.13 1.93 -5.45
CA ASN A 188 10.70 0.58 -5.41
C ASN A 188 10.06 -0.26 -6.51
N LEU A 189 10.88 -0.69 -7.46
CA LEU A 189 10.54 -1.51 -8.62
C LEU A 189 11.32 -2.84 -8.62
N ALA A 190 12.06 -3.15 -7.56
CA ALA A 190 12.91 -4.34 -7.49
C ALA A 190 12.10 -5.64 -7.62
N ARG A 191 12.75 -6.70 -8.09
CA ARG A 191 12.15 -8.03 -8.32
C ARG A 191 10.94 -8.02 -9.25
N ASN A 192 10.96 -7.20 -10.28
CA ASN A 192 9.96 -7.19 -11.35
C ASN A 192 10.59 -7.60 -12.70
N TYR A 193 9.78 -7.82 -13.72
CA TYR A 193 10.21 -8.24 -15.06
C TYR A 193 10.69 -7.04 -15.90
N LEU A 194 11.68 -6.32 -15.38
CA LEU A 194 12.22 -5.11 -16.00
C LEU A 194 13.53 -5.40 -16.71
N ASN A 195 13.70 -4.85 -17.89
CA ASN A 195 14.87 -4.98 -18.74
C ASN A 195 15.44 -3.60 -19.10
N LEU A 196 16.38 -3.57 -20.05
CA LEU A 196 17.01 -2.34 -20.55
C LEU A 196 15.97 -1.32 -21.07
N ASP A 197 14.90 -1.76 -21.75
CA ASP A 197 13.87 -0.84 -22.25
C ASP A 197 13.14 -0.12 -21.09
N SER A 198 12.91 -0.82 -19.98
CA SER A 198 12.37 -0.23 -18.76
C SER A 198 13.27 0.90 -18.23
N ALA A 199 14.58 0.66 -18.17
CA ALA A 199 15.55 1.68 -17.75
C ALA A 199 15.55 2.87 -18.71
N GLN A 200 15.48 2.64 -20.03
CA GLN A 200 15.40 3.70 -21.04
C GLN A 200 14.13 4.53 -20.93
N HIS A 201 12.98 3.91 -20.64
CA HIS A 201 11.72 4.63 -20.41
C HIS A 201 11.79 5.51 -19.17
N LEU A 202 12.35 5.00 -18.07
CA LEU A 202 12.56 5.78 -16.85
C LEU A 202 13.54 6.92 -17.07
N ALA A 203 14.68 6.70 -17.72
CA ALA A 203 15.69 7.70 -17.98
C ALA A 203 15.19 8.85 -18.86
N LYS A 204 14.17 8.62 -19.69
CA LYS A 204 13.52 9.63 -20.55
C LYS A 204 12.33 10.32 -19.88
N THR A 205 12.06 10.05 -18.60
CA THR A 205 10.92 10.67 -17.90
C THR A 205 11.07 12.19 -17.85
N LYS A 206 9.95 12.90 -17.99
CA LYS A 206 9.85 14.35 -17.77
C LYS A 206 8.96 14.68 -16.57
N THR A 207 8.49 13.67 -15.87
CA THR A 207 7.49 13.80 -14.82
C THR A 207 7.96 13.24 -13.47
N LEU A 208 8.73 12.16 -13.46
CA LEU A 208 9.26 11.55 -12.22
C LEU A 208 10.61 12.17 -11.80
N VAL A 209 10.78 13.47 -11.97
CA VAL A 209 12.04 14.19 -11.75
C VAL A 209 12.38 14.40 -10.26
N ASN A 210 11.45 14.12 -9.36
CA ASN A 210 11.62 14.27 -7.92
C ASN A 210 12.10 13.00 -7.22
N ILE A 211 12.43 11.94 -7.97
CA ILE A 211 12.89 10.68 -7.40
C ILE A 211 14.23 10.88 -6.68
N GLU A 212 14.24 10.54 -5.38
CA GLU A 212 15.43 10.54 -4.52
C GLU A 212 15.95 9.10 -4.29
N THR A 213 15.05 8.12 -4.29
CA THR A 213 15.39 6.69 -4.13
C THR A 213 14.71 5.89 -5.23
N LEU A 214 15.50 5.16 -6.02
CA LEU A 214 15.04 4.21 -7.03
C LEU A 214 15.66 2.85 -6.74
N LEU A 215 14.82 1.86 -6.43
CA LEU A 215 15.26 0.49 -6.19
C LEU A 215 14.82 -0.38 -7.36
N MET A 216 15.79 -1.04 -8.03
CA MET A 216 15.59 -1.89 -9.20
C MET A 216 16.46 -3.16 -9.14
N PHE A 217 16.96 -3.53 -7.95
CA PHE A 217 17.75 -4.75 -7.77
C PHE A 217 16.93 -6.00 -8.10
N ASP A 218 17.63 -7.09 -8.43
CA ASP A 218 17.01 -8.35 -8.87
C ASP A 218 16.05 -8.16 -10.06
N THR A 219 16.41 -7.29 -11.00
CA THR A 219 15.76 -7.11 -12.31
C THR A 219 16.75 -7.44 -13.44
N GLN A 220 16.29 -7.40 -14.68
CA GLN A 220 17.10 -7.70 -15.86
C GLN A 220 17.60 -6.45 -16.61
N ILE A 221 17.71 -5.29 -15.91
CA ILE A 221 18.19 -4.05 -16.54
C ILE A 221 19.68 -4.10 -16.89
N GLY A 222 20.48 -4.88 -16.17
CA GLY A 222 21.91 -5.03 -16.35
C GLY A 222 22.71 -3.74 -16.13
N ASP A 223 24.03 -3.81 -16.27
CA ASP A 223 24.94 -2.67 -16.08
C ASP A 223 24.65 -1.52 -17.06
N THR A 224 24.25 -1.86 -18.29
CA THR A 224 23.85 -0.85 -19.29
C THR A 224 22.63 -0.07 -18.85
N GLY A 225 21.62 -0.74 -18.27
CA GLY A 225 20.41 -0.07 -17.76
C GLY A 225 20.73 0.83 -16.56
N VAL A 226 21.59 0.37 -15.64
CA VAL A 226 22.07 1.18 -14.52
C VAL A 226 22.76 2.43 -15.04
N LYS A 227 23.69 2.30 -16.02
CA LYS A 227 24.37 3.43 -16.62
C LYS A 227 23.40 4.42 -17.28
N VAL A 228 22.41 3.93 -18.04
CA VAL A 228 21.41 4.77 -18.69
C VAL A 228 20.61 5.60 -17.68
N ILE A 229 20.30 5.04 -16.50
CA ILE A 229 19.63 5.77 -15.43
C ILE A 229 20.55 6.79 -14.78
N MET A 230 21.81 6.43 -14.50
CA MET A 230 22.77 7.33 -13.87
C MET A 230 23.13 8.52 -14.75
N ASP A 231 23.24 8.33 -16.07
CA ASP A 231 23.56 9.37 -17.05
C ASP A 231 22.33 10.23 -17.41
N SER A 232 21.15 9.94 -16.85
CA SER A 232 19.91 10.62 -17.18
C SER A 232 19.80 12.00 -16.53
N GLU A 233 19.48 13.02 -17.31
CA GLU A 233 19.13 14.36 -16.82
C GLU A 233 17.84 14.38 -15.97
N ALA A 234 17.01 13.35 -16.06
CA ALA A 234 15.76 13.29 -15.32
C ALA A 234 15.96 13.06 -13.81
N PHE A 235 17.07 12.42 -13.41
CA PHE A 235 17.28 11.96 -12.04
C PHE A 235 18.33 12.76 -11.28
N GLN A 236 18.34 14.08 -11.45
CA GLN A 236 19.30 14.98 -10.76
C GLN A 236 19.15 14.97 -9.23
N ASN A 237 17.98 14.58 -8.72
CA ASN A 237 17.70 14.45 -7.28
C ASN A 237 18.00 13.06 -6.71
N LEU A 238 18.49 12.12 -7.53
CA LEU A 238 18.71 10.75 -7.13
C LEU A 238 19.85 10.62 -6.13
N LYS A 239 19.55 10.10 -4.94
CA LYS A 239 20.52 9.87 -3.85
C LYS A 239 20.86 8.40 -3.71
N THR A 240 19.90 7.52 -4.07
CA THR A 240 20.05 6.08 -3.94
C THR A 240 19.53 5.39 -5.20
N LEU A 241 20.41 4.65 -5.87
CA LEU A 241 20.11 3.68 -6.92
C LEU A 241 20.61 2.31 -6.45
N LYS A 242 19.76 1.29 -6.45
CA LYS A 242 20.12 -0.09 -6.10
C LYS A 242 19.46 -1.06 -7.06
#